data_50102609a0259661bc0faef733495d56
#
_entry.id   50102609a0259661bc0faef733495d56
#
_cell.length_a   1.000
_cell.length_b   1.000
_cell.length_c   1.000
_cell.angle_alpha   90.00
_cell.angle_beta   90.00
_cell.angle_gamma   90.00
#
_symmetry.space_group_name_H-M   'P 1'
#
loop_
_entity.id
_entity.type
_entity.pdbx_description
1 polymer ?
#
loop_
_entity_poly.entity_id
_entity_poly.type
_entity_poly.pdbx_seq_one_letter_code
_entity_poly.pdbx_strand_id
1 'polypeptide(L)'
;MARTKKITGQSSTEEIISEICKIDDIISAKAAELKELKAKKRSLNKLLSEAEERENEEKNKETLDRVVSLMKEKGLSMDDIEAMLNKD
;
A
#
# COMPACT_ATOMS: atom_id res chain seq x y z
N MET A 1 12.32 34.36 -18.03
CA MET A 1 12.87 33.05 -17.63
C MET A 1 14.39 33.07 -17.67
N ALA A 2 15.03 32.80 -16.55
CA ALA A 2 16.49 32.78 -16.47
C ALA A 2 17.02 31.57 -17.25
N ARG A 3 17.97 31.83 -18.14
CA ARG A 3 18.63 30.75 -18.86
C ARG A 3 19.60 30.05 -17.95
N THR A 4 19.52 28.74 -17.89
CA THR A 4 20.51 27.94 -17.19
C THR A 4 21.83 28.05 -17.95
N LYS A 5 22.85 28.51 -17.28
CA LYS A 5 24.17 28.64 -17.87
C LYS A 5 24.76 27.25 -18.10
N LYS A 6 25.18 26.97 -19.29
CA LYS A 6 25.78 25.70 -19.63
C LYS A 6 27.19 25.59 -19.02
N ILE A 7 27.39 24.59 -18.21
CA ILE A 7 28.70 24.30 -17.60
C ILE A 7 29.53 23.48 -18.59
N THR A 8 30.74 23.91 -18.81
CA THR A 8 31.69 23.25 -19.71
C THR A 8 33.03 23.04 -18.99
N GLY A 9 33.96 22.37 -19.64
CA GLY A 9 35.31 22.18 -19.11
C GLY A 9 36.10 23.48 -19.00
N GLN A 10 35.58 24.58 -19.59
CA GLN A 10 36.24 25.89 -19.52
C GLN A 10 35.57 26.83 -18.51
N SER A 11 34.55 26.37 -17.84
CA SER A 11 33.88 27.14 -16.78
C SER A 11 34.82 27.31 -15.59
N SER A 12 34.67 28.44 -14.88
CA SER A 12 35.51 28.70 -13.71
C SER A 12 35.15 27.72 -12.57
N THR A 13 36.10 27.54 -11.64
CA THR A 13 35.91 26.73 -10.45
C THR A 13 34.68 27.20 -9.68
N GLU A 14 34.52 28.52 -9.54
CA GLU A 14 33.37 29.11 -8.82
C GLU A 14 32.04 28.79 -9.49
N GLU A 15 32.01 28.85 -10.82
CA GLU A 15 30.80 28.52 -11.58
C GLU A 15 30.42 27.05 -11.41
N ILE A 16 31.41 26.19 -11.46
CA ILE A 16 31.19 24.73 -11.30
C ILE A 16 30.71 24.42 -9.88
N ILE A 17 31.33 25.00 -8.88
CA ILE A 17 30.94 24.82 -7.46
C ILE A 17 29.51 25.31 -7.25
N SER A 18 29.18 26.49 -7.79
CA SER A 18 27.84 27.05 -7.68
C SER A 18 26.78 26.11 -8.26
N GLU A 19 27.07 25.52 -9.41
CA GLU A 19 26.15 24.60 -10.08
C GLU A 19 26.00 23.29 -9.27
N ILE A 20 27.11 22.79 -8.74
CA ILE A 20 27.08 21.60 -7.86
C ILE A 20 26.17 21.86 -6.64
N CYS A 21 26.31 23.03 -6.03
CA CYS A 21 25.49 23.39 -4.86
C CYS A 21 24.00 23.43 -5.21
N LYS A 22 23.65 23.97 -6.38
CA LYS A 22 22.26 24.00 -6.85
C LYS A 22 21.70 22.59 -7.05
N ILE A 23 22.50 21.73 -7.66
CA ILE A 23 22.11 20.33 -7.88
C ILE A 23 21.94 19.61 -6.56
N ASP A 24 22.84 19.81 -5.60
CA ASP A 24 22.76 19.22 -4.27
C ASP A 24 21.45 19.64 -3.57
N ASP A 25 21.05 20.90 -3.69
CA ASP A 25 19.81 21.38 -3.11
C ASP A 25 18.60 20.69 -3.74
N ILE A 26 18.63 20.50 -5.07
CA ILE A 26 17.58 19.79 -5.80
C ILE A 26 17.52 18.33 -5.33
N ILE A 27 18.67 17.70 -5.21
CA ILE A 27 18.73 16.30 -4.74
C ILE A 27 18.13 16.18 -3.34
N SER A 28 18.46 17.08 -2.45
CA SER A 28 17.91 17.09 -1.09
C SER A 28 16.41 17.25 -1.07
N ALA A 29 15.89 18.18 -1.88
CA ALA A 29 14.45 18.42 -1.99
C ALA A 29 13.72 17.19 -2.53
N LYS A 30 14.27 16.56 -3.57
CA LYS A 30 13.67 15.37 -4.17
C LYS A 30 13.74 14.16 -3.23
N ALA A 31 14.81 14.04 -2.47
CA ALA A 31 14.93 12.97 -1.48
C ALA A 31 13.87 13.12 -0.39
N ALA A 32 13.59 14.35 0.05
CA ALA A 32 12.54 14.62 1.02
C ALA A 32 11.16 14.27 0.46
N GLU A 33 10.87 14.66 -0.79
CA GLU A 33 9.63 14.32 -1.48
C GLU A 33 9.45 12.81 -1.59
N LEU A 34 10.53 12.12 -1.96
CA LEU A 34 10.50 10.67 -2.10
C LEU A 34 10.19 9.99 -0.75
N LYS A 35 10.78 10.48 0.31
CA LYS A 35 10.53 9.97 1.66
C LYS A 35 9.05 10.12 2.04
N GLU A 36 8.47 11.29 1.74
CA GLU A 36 7.04 11.54 1.98
C GLU A 36 6.15 10.61 1.19
N LEU A 37 6.47 10.42 -0.10
CA LEU A 37 5.69 9.54 -0.97
C LEU A 37 5.76 8.09 -0.51
N LYS A 38 6.92 7.64 -0.07
CA LYS A 38 7.08 6.28 0.48
C LYS A 38 6.25 6.11 1.75
N ALA A 39 6.22 7.14 2.60
CA ALA A 39 5.40 7.10 3.82
C ALA A 39 3.91 7.04 3.48
N LYS A 40 3.46 7.82 2.50
CA LYS A 40 2.07 7.78 2.04
C LYS A 40 1.72 6.42 1.46
N LYS A 41 2.59 5.86 0.66
CA LYS A 41 2.38 4.53 0.08
C LYS A 41 2.25 3.47 1.17
N ARG A 42 3.09 3.55 2.19
CA ARG A 42 3.04 2.62 3.33
C ARG A 42 1.70 2.72 4.06
N SER A 43 1.23 3.95 4.29
CA SER A 43 -0.06 4.17 4.94
C SER A 43 -1.21 3.62 4.10
N LEU A 44 -1.17 3.84 2.78
CA LEU A 44 -2.20 3.32 1.87
C LEU A 44 -2.20 1.80 1.82
N ASN A 45 -1.02 1.18 1.82
CA ASN A 45 -0.91 -0.28 1.84
C ASN A 45 -1.50 -0.85 3.13
N LYS A 46 -1.31 -0.17 4.25
CA LYS A 46 -1.89 -0.57 5.52
C LYS A 46 -3.42 -0.50 5.47
N LEU A 47 -3.95 0.60 4.91
CA LEU A 47 -5.39 0.77 4.75
C LEU A 47 -5.99 -0.28 3.81
N LEU A 48 -5.26 -0.60 2.75
CA LEU A 48 -5.69 -1.64 1.81
C LEU A 48 -5.78 -2.99 2.51
N SER A 49 -4.78 -3.33 3.30
CA SER A 49 -4.75 -4.58 4.07
C SER A 49 -5.95 -4.67 5.01
N GLU A 50 -6.25 -3.57 5.72
CA GLU A 50 -7.40 -3.49 6.62
C GLU A 50 -8.72 -3.62 5.88
N ALA A 51 -8.83 -3.00 4.70
CA ALA A 51 -10.02 -3.09 3.87
C ALA A 51 -10.24 -4.52 3.37
N GLU A 52 -9.17 -5.19 2.96
CA GLU A 52 -9.24 -6.59 2.52
C GLU A 52 -9.69 -7.51 3.64
N GLU A 53 -9.21 -7.29 4.87
CA GLU A 53 -9.65 -8.05 6.03
C GLU A 53 -11.14 -7.85 6.29
N ARG A 54 -11.63 -6.62 6.21
CA ARG A 54 -13.06 -6.32 6.40
C ARG A 54 -13.91 -7.02 5.36
N GLU A 55 -13.48 -7.00 4.09
CA GLU A 55 -14.20 -7.68 3.02
C GLU A 55 -14.24 -9.19 3.24
N ASN A 56 -13.13 -9.77 3.68
CA ASN A 56 -13.06 -11.19 3.99
C ASN A 56 -13.99 -11.55 5.15
N GLU A 57 -14.02 -10.75 6.20
CA GLU A 57 -14.90 -10.95 7.35
C GLU A 57 -16.36 -10.90 6.93
N GLU A 58 -16.74 -9.94 6.06
CA GLU A 58 -18.09 -9.83 5.56
C GLU A 58 -18.48 -11.05 4.73
N LYS A 59 -17.60 -11.51 3.86
CA LYS A 59 -17.83 -12.70 3.04
C LYS A 59 -17.98 -13.93 3.91
N ASN A 60 -17.14 -14.07 4.93
CA ASN A 60 -17.19 -15.19 5.86
C ASN A 60 -18.50 -15.17 6.65
N LYS A 61 -18.95 -13.99 7.06
CA LYS A 61 -20.20 -13.81 7.76
C LYS A 61 -21.38 -14.20 6.87
N GLU A 62 -21.39 -13.77 5.62
CA GLU A 62 -22.44 -14.13 4.66
C GLU A 62 -22.50 -15.64 4.43
N THR A 63 -21.32 -16.25 4.28
CA THR A 63 -21.22 -17.69 4.08
C THR A 63 -21.76 -18.43 5.31
N LEU A 64 -21.39 -17.97 6.50
CA LEU A 64 -21.84 -18.55 7.75
C LEU A 64 -23.37 -18.42 7.90
N ASP A 65 -23.92 -17.25 7.57
CA ASP A 65 -25.35 -16.99 7.61
C ASP A 65 -26.12 -17.94 6.67
N ARG A 66 -25.58 -18.20 5.48
CA ARG A 66 -26.15 -19.14 4.52
C ARG A 66 -26.15 -20.56 5.08
N VAL A 67 -25.03 -20.96 5.69
CA VAL A 67 -24.91 -22.29 6.31
C VAL A 67 -25.96 -22.45 7.42
N VAL A 68 -26.10 -21.44 8.26
CA VAL A 68 -27.08 -21.45 9.36
C VAL A 68 -28.49 -21.55 8.80
N SER A 69 -28.81 -20.79 7.74
CA SER A 69 -30.12 -20.85 7.09
C SER A 69 -30.41 -22.23 6.52
N LEU A 70 -29.43 -22.84 5.85
CA LEU A 70 -29.55 -24.18 5.29
C LEU A 70 -29.76 -25.23 6.39
N MET A 71 -29.05 -25.07 7.51
CA MET A 71 -29.23 -25.95 8.67
C MET A 71 -30.64 -25.92 9.19
N LYS A 72 -31.22 -24.71 9.31
CA LYS A 72 -32.61 -24.55 9.76
C LYS A 72 -33.61 -25.16 8.80
N GLU A 73 -33.41 -24.95 7.50
CA GLU A 73 -34.28 -25.51 6.48
C GLU A 73 -34.28 -27.04 6.46
N LYS A 74 -33.10 -27.62 6.65
CA LYS A 74 -32.93 -29.07 6.61
C LYS A 74 -33.01 -29.75 7.96
N GLY A 75 -33.21 -28.97 9.01
CA GLY A 75 -33.31 -29.51 10.37
C GLY A 75 -32.00 -30.09 10.90
N LEU A 76 -30.87 -29.60 10.38
CA LEU A 76 -29.54 -30.04 10.82
C LEU A 76 -29.05 -29.25 12.01
N SER A 77 -28.27 -29.89 12.86
CA SER A 77 -27.63 -29.23 14.00
C SER A 77 -26.16 -28.99 13.67
N MET A 78 -25.47 -28.19 14.49
CA MET A 78 -24.02 -27.99 14.37
C MET A 78 -23.27 -29.31 14.50
N ASP A 79 -23.74 -30.19 15.36
CA ASP A 79 -23.12 -31.52 15.55
C ASP A 79 -23.22 -32.35 14.27
N ASP A 80 -24.35 -32.27 13.56
CA ASP A 80 -24.53 -32.94 12.28
C ASP A 80 -23.53 -32.42 11.25
N ILE A 81 -23.33 -31.09 11.20
CA ILE A 81 -22.38 -30.46 10.27
C ILE A 81 -20.95 -30.89 10.59
N GLU A 82 -20.58 -30.88 11.87
CA GLU A 82 -19.25 -31.33 12.30
C GLU A 82 -19.00 -32.79 11.91
N ALA A 83 -20.00 -33.64 12.13
CA ALA A 83 -19.89 -35.05 11.76
C ALA A 83 -19.67 -35.21 10.24
N MET A 84 -20.32 -34.38 9.43
CA MET A 84 -20.17 -34.41 7.99
C MET A 84 -18.78 -33.92 7.54
N LEU A 85 -18.26 -32.89 8.20
CA LEU A 85 -16.94 -32.34 7.88
C LEU A 85 -15.80 -33.28 8.32
N ASN A 86 -15.98 -34.01 9.40
CA ASN A 86 -14.97 -34.93 9.93
C ASN A 86 -15.03 -36.32 9.29
N LYS A 87 -15.98 -36.52 8.42
CA LYS A 87 -16.13 -37.81 7.73
C LYS A 87 -15.19 -37.89 6.55
N ASP A 88 -14.32 -38.86 6.51
CA ASP A 88 -13.37 -39.10 5.41
C ASP A 88 -14.05 -39.72 4.21
#